data_3c77ecd0f80f80cb8d1ca248ecf5b6c1
#
_entry.id   3c77ecd0f80f80cb8d1ca248ecf5b6c1
#
_cell.length_a   1.000
_cell.length_b   1.000
_cell.length_c   1.000
_cell.angle_alpha   90.00
_cell.angle_beta   90.00
_cell.angle_gamma   90.00
#
_symmetry.space_group_name_H-M   'P 1'
#
loop_
_entity.id
_entity.type
_entity.pdbx_description
1 polymer ?
#
loop_
_entity_poly.entity_id
_entity_poly.type
_entity_poly.pdbx_seq_one_letter_code
_entity_poly.pdbx_strand_id
1 'polypeptide(L)'
;MKNSLFIISKLCMLAFILLLAQGCQEDYEMIDPPMMTDYDDDLDEEVIMQKGLESYFVTQFGEGEMDGSSWEQALDVAGFRKLLSGSVDLSKSTIYMSQGKYVMSEESGLGVIVRKNVKAIKGGYSQFSEGTDVSARDIDAYVTVISGDVNGNKQADAGDCGLLLVKKGHIVIEGVTFQYGYVSEADASTTECGSGIYVSGGV
;
A
#
# COMPACT_ATOMS: atom_id res chain seq x y z
N MET A 1 10.02 11.46 69.25
CA MET A 1 10.32 10.37 68.32
C MET A 1 9.81 10.59 66.85
N LYS A 2 9.26 11.77 66.50
CA LYS A 2 8.80 12.05 65.11
C LYS A 2 9.84 12.68 64.19
N ASN A 3 10.95 13.24 64.72
CA ASN A 3 11.93 13.96 63.93
C ASN A 3 13.05 13.08 63.30
N SER A 4 13.29 11.88 63.86
CA SER A 4 14.33 10.98 63.35
C SER A 4 13.93 10.29 62.03
N LEU A 5 12.63 10.01 61.82
CA LEU A 5 12.14 9.36 60.61
C LEU A 5 12.23 10.27 59.37
N PHE A 6 12.09 11.59 59.60
CA PHE A 6 12.11 12.58 58.51
C PHE A 6 13.53 12.86 57.97
N ILE A 7 14.52 12.71 58.83
CA ILE A 7 15.94 12.91 58.46
C ILE A 7 16.46 11.71 57.66
N ILE A 8 16.06 10.49 58.00
CA ILE A 8 16.44 9.27 57.27
C ILE A 8 15.85 9.27 55.85
N SER A 9 14.59 9.72 55.69
CA SER A 9 13.95 9.84 54.39
C SER A 9 14.65 10.82 53.43
N LYS A 10 15.10 11.98 53.95
CA LYS A 10 15.86 12.97 53.18
C LYS A 10 17.26 12.50 52.82
N LEU A 11 17.91 11.75 53.69
CA LEU A 11 19.25 11.22 53.42
C LEU A 11 19.25 10.13 52.36
N CYS A 12 18.23 9.26 52.36
CA CYS A 12 18.04 8.26 51.29
C CYS A 12 17.73 8.89 49.93
N MET A 13 16.95 9.98 49.88
CA MET A 13 16.63 10.66 48.62
C MET A 13 17.86 11.37 48.03
N LEU A 14 18.73 11.93 48.89
CA LEU A 14 19.99 12.57 48.45
C LEU A 14 21.02 11.52 47.95
N ALA A 15 21.09 10.34 48.58
CA ALA A 15 21.94 9.25 48.10
C ALA A 15 21.49 8.67 46.77
N PHE A 16 20.16 8.63 46.50
CA PHE A 16 19.61 8.16 45.23
C PHE A 16 19.88 9.15 44.07
N ILE A 17 19.88 10.46 44.36
CA ILE A 17 20.21 11.48 43.35
C ILE A 17 21.71 11.49 43.03
N LEU A 18 22.59 11.21 43.99
CA LEU A 18 24.04 11.11 43.73
C LEU A 18 24.42 9.84 42.93
N LEU A 19 23.66 8.74 43.05
CA LEU A 19 23.90 7.53 42.26
C LEU A 19 23.49 7.68 40.81
N LEU A 20 22.56 8.58 40.48
CA LEU A 20 22.16 8.87 39.12
C LEU A 20 23.10 9.83 38.38
N ALA A 21 24.00 10.51 39.09
CA ALA A 21 24.99 11.43 38.52
C ALA A 21 26.33 10.75 38.15
N GLN A 22 26.50 9.46 38.45
CA GLN A 22 27.65 8.64 38.02
C GLN A 22 27.27 7.72 36.85
N GLY A 23 26.37 8.16 35.99
CA GLY A 23 26.05 7.49 34.73
C GLY A 23 27.13 7.76 33.69
N CYS A 24 27.88 6.73 33.41
CA CYS A 24 28.63 6.41 32.20
C CYS A 24 29.05 7.61 31.33
N GLN A 25 30.28 8.03 31.49
CA GLN A 25 31.10 8.43 30.35
C GLN A 25 31.59 7.11 29.71
N GLU A 26 30.80 6.55 28.83
CA GLU A 26 31.32 5.66 27.81
C GLU A 26 32.00 6.56 26.77
N ASP A 27 33.33 6.44 26.67
CA ASP A 27 34.08 6.93 25.52
C ASP A 27 33.46 6.24 24.25
N TYR A 28 32.61 6.98 23.54
CA TYR A 28 32.24 6.59 22.19
C TYR A 28 33.50 6.80 21.35
N GLU A 29 34.31 5.74 21.17
CA GLU A 29 35.13 5.67 19.99
C GLU A 29 34.16 5.87 18.79
N MET A 30 34.36 6.95 18.07
CA MET A 30 33.71 7.12 16.75
C MET A 30 34.21 5.97 15.88
N ILE A 31 33.46 4.89 15.91
CA ILE A 31 33.53 3.88 14.87
C ILE A 31 32.98 4.62 13.65
N ASP A 32 33.86 4.90 12.68
CA ASP A 32 33.44 5.36 11.36
C ASP A 32 32.25 4.47 10.96
N PRO A 33 31.11 5.07 10.55
CA PRO A 33 29.99 4.26 10.08
C PRO A 33 30.56 3.32 9.02
N PRO A 34 30.30 2.00 9.10
CA PRO A 34 30.72 1.10 8.05
C PRO A 34 30.26 1.74 6.75
N MET A 35 31.22 1.94 5.83
CA MET A 35 30.90 2.35 4.47
C MET A 35 29.65 1.57 4.09
N MET A 36 28.57 2.29 3.75
CA MET A 36 27.39 1.67 3.15
C MET A 36 27.92 0.87 1.96
N THR A 37 28.25 -0.36 2.22
CA THR A 37 28.27 -1.38 1.19
C THR A 37 26.84 -1.41 0.68
N ASP A 38 26.69 -1.23 -0.61
CA ASP A 38 25.46 -1.36 -1.33
C ASP A 38 24.55 -2.33 -0.57
N TYR A 39 23.45 -1.78 -0.01
CA TYR A 39 22.36 -2.62 0.42
C TYR A 39 21.95 -3.33 -0.84
N ASP A 40 22.35 -4.57 -0.97
CA ASP A 40 21.74 -5.48 -1.91
C ASP A 40 20.24 -5.47 -1.60
N ASP A 41 19.53 -4.67 -2.37
CA ASP A 41 18.08 -4.51 -2.40
C ASP A 41 17.41 -5.77 -3.00
N ASP A 42 18.05 -6.92 -2.80
CA ASP A 42 17.76 -8.22 -3.41
C ASP A 42 17.11 -9.21 -2.44
N LEU A 43 16.48 -8.73 -1.36
CA LEU A 43 15.58 -9.55 -0.55
C LEU A 43 14.13 -9.09 -0.66
N ASP A 44 13.75 -8.58 -1.83
CA ASP A 44 12.36 -8.68 -2.23
C ASP A 44 12.05 -10.18 -2.41
N GLU A 45 11.22 -10.74 -1.54
CA GLU A 45 10.42 -11.91 -1.90
C GLU A 45 9.76 -11.54 -3.24
N GLU A 46 10.38 -12.01 -4.31
CA GLU A 46 9.87 -11.84 -5.65
C GLU A 46 8.53 -12.59 -5.67
N VAL A 47 7.45 -11.85 -5.38
CA VAL A 47 6.11 -12.32 -5.75
C VAL A 47 6.25 -12.65 -7.23
N ILE A 48 6.30 -13.95 -7.54
CA ILE A 48 6.57 -14.47 -8.89
C ILE A 48 5.30 -14.20 -9.71
N MET A 49 5.04 -12.93 -10.01
CA MET A 49 4.02 -12.58 -11.00
C MET A 49 4.48 -13.15 -12.33
N GLN A 50 3.68 -14.02 -12.93
CA GLN A 50 3.94 -14.47 -14.28
C GLN A 50 3.92 -13.27 -15.22
N LYS A 51 5.05 -12.99 -15.86
CA LYS A 51 5.17 -11.85 -16.80
C LYS A 51 4.48 -12.20 -18.13
N GLY A 52 3.65 -11.26 -18.62
CA GLY A 52 3.09 -11.34 -19.97
C GLY A 52 1.82 -12.17 -20.11
N LEU A 53 1.05 -12.38 -19.05
CA LEU A 53 -0.27 -13.00 -19.16
C LEU A 53 -1.26 -12.08 -19.91
N GLU A 54 -2.16 -12.68 -20.68
CA GLU A 54 -3.27 -11.95 -21.29
C GLU A 54 -4.38 -11.60 -20.29
N SER A 55 -4.42 -12.33 -19.18
CA SER A 55 -5.39 -12.17 -18.09
C SER A 55 -4.70 -12.26 -16.76
N TYR A 56 -4.97 -11.30 -15.87
CA TYR A 56 -4.58 -11.34 -14.47
C TYR A 56 -5.83 -11.35 -13.60
N PHE A 57 -5.79 -12.11 -12.52
CA PHE A 57 -6.88 -12.25 -11.57
C PHE A 57 -6.49 -11.66 -10.23
N VAL A 58 -7.42 -10.91 -9.62
CA VAL A 58 -7.19 -10.17 -8.39
C VAL A 58 -8.37 -10.37 -7.45
N THR A 59 -8.10 -10.80 -6.22
CA THR A 59 -9.07 -10.85 -5.14
C THR A 59 -8.65 -9.90 -4.01
N GLN A 60 -9.53 -9.61 -3.07
CA GLN A 60 -9.22 -8.68 -1.98
C GLN A 60 -8.05 -9.17 -1.12
N PHE A 61 -7.90 -10.48 -0.92
CA PHE A 61 -6.93 -11.08 0.01
C PHE A 61 -5.87 -11.93 -0.69
N GLY A 62 -5.95 -12.08 -2.01
CA GLY A 62 -5.13 -13.02 -2.75
C GLY A 62 -5.57 -14.47 -2.57
N GLU A 63 -5.06 -15.35 -3.43
CA GLU A 63 -5.29 -16.79 -3.36
C GLU A 63 -4.07 -17.55 -3.85
N GLY A 64 -3.80 -18.70 -3.26
CA GLY A 64 -2.70 -19.59 -3.64
C GLY A 64 -1.33 -18.91 -3.62
N GLU A 65 -0.56 -19.05 -4.71
CA GLU A 65 0.78 -18.47 -4.86
C GLU A 65 0.76 -17.00 -5.30
N MET A 66 -0.42 -16.42 -5.49
CA MET A 66 -0.64 -15.02 -5.86
C MET A 66 0.13 -14.58 -7.13
N ASP A 67 0.26 -15.47 -8.12
CA ASP A 67 0.93 -15.14 -9.38
C ASP A 67 -0.01 -14.47 -10.41
N GLY A 68 -1.32 -14.43 -10.12
CA GLY A 68 -2.34 -13.81 -10.92
C GLY A 68 -2.81 -14.63 -12.13
N SER A 69 -2.42 -15.89 -12.26
CA SER A 69 -2.71 -16.73 -13.45
C SER A 69 -4.15 -17.28 -13.50
N SER A 70 -4.81 -17.37 -12.35
CA SER A 70 -6.20 -17.83 -12.23
C SER A 70 -6.86 -17.23 -10.98
N TRP A 71 -8.14 -17.53 -10.75
CA TRP A 71 -8.82 -17.12 -9.53
C TRP A 71 -8.22 -17.80 -8.28
N GLU A 72 -7.77 -19.06 -8.39
CA GLU A 72 -7.12 -19.80 -7.28
C GLU A 72 -5.67 -19.37 -7.03
N GLN A 73 -5.09 -18.57 -7.93
CA GLN A 73 -3.75 -18.00 -7.83
C GLN A 73 -3.80 -16.46 -7.89
N ALA A 74 -4.93 -15.88 -7.50
CA ALA A 74 -5.19 -14.46 -7.67
C ALA A 74 -4.27 -13.60 -6.82
N LEU A 75 -3.83 -12.49 -7.39
CA LEU A 75 -3.10 -11.45 -6.67
C LEU A 75 -3.98 -10.85 -5.56
N ASP A 76 -3.36 -10.46 -4.48
CA ASP A 76 -3.97 -9.58 -3.47
C ASP A 76 -3.89 -8.09 -3.87
N VAL A 77 -4.29 -7.21 -2.97
CA VAL A 77 -4.22 -5.75 -3.19
C VAL A 77 -2.78 -5.27 -3.38
N ALA A 78 -1.81 -5.83 -2.66
CA ALA A 78 -0.40 -5.46 -2.78
C ALA A 78 0.17 -5.88 -4.14
N GLY A 79 -0.11 -7.11 -4.57
CA GLY A 79 0.24 -7.62 -5.89
C GLY A 79 -0.40 -6.81 -7.02
N PHE A 80 -1.67 -6.42 -6.87
CA PHE A 80 -2.36 -5.55 -7.81
C PHE A 80 -1.69 -4.17 -7.93
N ARG A 81 -1.34 -3.54 -6.81
CA ARG A 81 -0.59 -2.27 -6.79
C ARG A 81 0.76 -2.42 -7.49
N LYS A 82 1.51 -3.46 -7.17
CA LYS A 82 2.81 -3.78 -7.79
C LYS A 82 2.68 -4.06 -9.28
N LEU A 83 1.61 -4.76 -9.71
CA LEU A 83 1.31 -5.01 -11.11
C LEU A 83 1.10 -3.70 -11.88
N LEU A 84 0.34 -2.74 -11.33
CA LEU A 84 0.06 -1.46 -11.97
C LEU A 84 1.27 -0.53 -12.02
N SER A 85 2.05 -0.43 -10.94
CA SER A 85 3.21 0.47 -10.83
C SER A 85 4.49 -0.11 -11.45
N GLY A 86 4.62 -1.43 -11.48
CA GLY A 86 5.82 -2.15 -11.92
C GLY A 86 6.08 -2.10 -13.44
N SER A 87 7.04 -2.91 -13.89
CA SER A 87 7.55 -2.91 -15.28
C SER A 87 6.83 -3.88 -16.22
N VAL A 88 5.89 -4.69 -15.73
CA VAL A 88 5.14 -5.65 -16.57
C VAL A 88 4.35 -4.92 -17.64
N ASP A 89 4.47 -5.35 -18.91
CA ASP A 89 3.67 -4.80 -20.01
C ASP A 89 2.22 -5.31 -19.92
N LEU A 90 1.29 -4.40 -19.72
CA LEU A 90 -0.14 -4.69 -19.58
C LEU A 90 -0.94 -4.23 -20.81
N SER A 91 -0.28 -3.80 -21.89
CA SER A 91 -0.96 -3.26 -23.08
C SER A 91 -1.91 -4.27 -23.76
N LYS A 92 -1.68 -5.56 -23.52
CA LYS A 92 -2.51 -6.66 -24.01
C LYS A 92 -3.29 -7.38 -22.92
N SER A 93 -3.06 -7.03 -21.66
CA SER A 93 -3.57 -7.75 -20.49
C SER A 93 -4.85 -7.13 -19.95
N THR A 94 -5.81 -7.97 -19.65
CA THR A 94 -7.02 -7.60 -18.90
C THR A 94 -6.86 -8.06 -17.45
N ILE A 95 -7.11 -7.15 -16.50
CA ILE A 95 -7.10 -7.44 -15.07
C ILE A 95 -8.53 -7.63 -14.61
N TYR A 96 -8.85 -8.80 -14.11
CA TYR A 96 -10.17 -9.16 -13.60
C TYR A 96 -10.15 -9.08 -12.08
N MET A 97 -11.12 -8.36 -11.51
CA MET A 97 -11.19 -8.12 -10.06
C MET A 97 -12.49 -8.70 -9.50
N SER A 98 -12.38 -9.49 -8.46
CA SER A 98 -13.55 -9.98 -7.73
C SER A 98 -14.23 -8.86 -6.93
N GLN A 99 -15.40 -9.15 -6.41
CA GLN A 99 -16.05 -8.28 -5.41
C GLN A 99 -15.12 -8.06 -4.22
N GLY A 100 -15.19 -6.87 -3.61
CA GLY A 100 -14.42 -6.53 -2.43
C GLY A 100 -13.95 -5.08 -2.42
N LYS A 101 -13.27 -4.68 -1.32
CA LYS A 101 -12.71 -3.35 -1.12
C LYS A 101 -11.19 -3.41 -1.24
N TYR A 102 -10.63 -2.72 -2.22
CA TYR A 102 -9.21 -2.67 -2.55
C TYR A 102 -8.65 -1.31 -2.14
N VAL A 103 -7.91 -1.26 -1.04
CA VAL A 103 -7.29 -0.02 -0.53
C VAL A 103 -5.97 0.23 -1.24
N MET A 104 -5.84 1.38 -1.93
CA MET A 104 -4.76 1.62 -2.89
C MET A 104 -3.42 2.05 -2.28
N SER A 105 -3.34 2.23 -0.98
CA SER A 105 -2.09 2.45 -0.23
C SER A 105 -2.26 1.93 1.19
N GLU A 106 -1.16 1.73 1.88
CA GLU A 106 -1.12 1.44 3.33
C GLU A 106 -0.91 2.70 4.16
N GLU A 107 -0.59 3.80 3.49
CA GLU A 107 -0.31 5.10 4.09
C GLU A 107 -1.11 6.19 3.37
N SER A 108 -1.33 7.30 4.06
CA SER A 108 -1.91 8.49 3.44
C SER A 108 -0.98 9.07 2.36
N GLY A 109 -1.55 9.73 1.37
CA GLY A 109 -0.80 10.39 0.31
C GLY A 109 -1.22 9.99 -1.10
N LEU A 110 -0.26 9.80 -1.99
CA LEU A 110 -0.53 9.42 -3.37
C LEU A 110 -0.93 7.96 -3.48
N GLY A 111 -1.95 7.68 -4.28
CA GLY A 111 -2.32 6.32 -4.65
C GLY A 111 -1.34 5.68 -5.64
N VAL A 112 -1.81 4.70 -6.39
CA VAL A 112 -0.98 3.98 -7.36
C VAL A 112 -0.70 4.82 -8.61
N ILE A 113 0.58 4.91 -8.97
CA ILE A 113 1.02 5.64 -10.16
C ILE A 113 1.17 4.67 -11.34
N VAL A 114 0.37 4.86 -12.37
CA VAL A 114 0.41 4.07 -13.61
C VAL A 114 1.16 4.85 -14.69
N ARG A 115 2.23 4.27 -15.26
CA ARG A 115 3.06 4.88 -16.32
C ARG A 115 3.11 4.03 -17.59
N LYS A 116 2.10 3.22 -17.85
CA LYS A 116 2.04 2.27 -18.96
C LYS A 116 0.63 2.09 -19.49
N ASN A 117 0.52 1.46 -20.64
CA ASN A 117 -0.77 1.03 -21.14
C ASN A 117 -1.28 -0.18 -20.35
N VAL A 118 -2.56 -0.17 -20.01
CA VAL A 118 -3.30 -1.30 -19.45
C VAL A 118 -4.51 -1.53 -20.35
N LYS A 119 -4.65 -2.72 -20.92
CA LYS A 119 -5.76 -3.01 -21.83
C LYS A 119 -7.11 -2.77 -21.18
N ALA A 120 -7.33 -3.40 -20.02
CA ALA A 120 -8.53 -3.14 -19.22
C ALA A 120 -8.38 -3.59 -17.78
N ILE A 121 -9.11 -2.95 -16.86
CA ILE A 121 -9.44 -3.42 -15.51
C ILE A 121 -10.94 -3.64 -15.48
N LYS A 122 -11.38 -4.84 -15.09
CA LYS A 122 -12.78 -5.22 -15.07
C LYS A 122 -13.18 -5.77 -13.71
N GLY A 123 -14.06 -5.06 -13.01
CA GLY A 123 -14.71 -5.53 -11.79
C GLY A 123 -16.02 -6.25 -12.06
N GLY A 124 -16.68 -6.75 -11.03
CA GLY A 124 -17.98 -7.39 -11.11
C GLY A 124 -17.95 -8.91 -11.19
N TYR A 125 -16.94 -9.54 -10.57
CA TYR A 125 -16.79 -10.99 -10.50
C TYR A 125 -17.01 -11.51 -9.09
N SER A 126 -17.52 -12.74 -8.97
CA SER A 126 -17.65 -13.41 -7.68
C SER A 126 -16.26 -13.74 -7.11
N GLN A 127 -16.11 -13.64 -5.80
CA GLN A 127 -14.91 -14.15 -5.10
C GLN A 127 -14.82 -15.69 -5.13
N PHE A 128 -15.87 -16.37 -5.54
CA PHE A 128 -15.93 -17.84 -5.70
C PHE A 128 -15.82 -18.27 -7.16
N SER A 129 -15.34 -17.38 -8.05
CA SER A 129 -15.04 -17.75 -9.43
C SER A 129 -13.87 -18.75 -9.46
N GLU A 130 -13.84 -19.62 -10.46
CA GLU A 130 -12.87 -20.71 -10.55
C GLU A 130 -12.09 -20.66 -11.87
N GLY A 131 -10.86 -21.15 -11.85
CA GLY A 131 -9.98 -21.24 -13.00
C GLY A 131 -9.75 -19.87 -13.64
N THR A 132 -10.00 -19.78 -14.92
CA THR A 132 -9.93 -18.53 -15.70
C THR A 132 -11.30 -18.10 -16.23
N ASP A 133 -12.38 -18.63 -15.66
CA ASP A 133 -13.73 -18.30 -16.11
C ASP A 133 -14.11 -16.86 -15.73
N VAL A 134 -14.45 -16.08 -16.73
CA VAL A 134 -14.88 -14.68 -16.63
C VAL A 134 -16.27 -14.46 -17.27
N SER A 135 -17.02 -15.53 -17.50
CA SER A 135 -18.34 -15.48 -18.15
C SER A 135 -19.43 -14.98 -17.20
N ALA A 136 -19.32 -15.28 -15.90
CA ALA A 136 -20.31 -14.95 -14.87
C ALA A 136 -20.07 -13.57 -14.25
N ARG A 137 -20.06 -12.51 -15.07
CA ARG A 137 -19.88 -11.14 -14.60
C ARG A 137 -21.21 -10.49 -14.26
N ASP A 138 -21.31 -9.93 -13.04
CA ASP A 138 -22.47 -9.15 -12.60
C ASP A 138 -22.00 -7.98 -11.72
N ILE A 139 -22.00 -6.77 -12.24
CA ILE A 139 -21.49 -5.56 -11.57
C ILE A 139 -22.42 -5.06 -10.45
N ASP A 140 -23.66 -5.47 -10.44
CA ASP A 140 -24.65 -5.10 -9.43
C ASP A 140 -24.59 -6.08 -8.25
N ALA A 141 -24.38 -7.37 -8.53
CA ALA A 141 -24.28 -8.42 -7.53
C ALA A 141 -22.88 -8.47 -6.88
N TYR A 142 -21.81 -8.28 -7.67
CA TYR A 142 -20.42 -8.44 -7.26
C TYR A 142 -19.67 -7.10 -7.28
N VAL A 143 -20.01 -6.23 -6.34
CA VAL A 143 -19.47 -4.87 -6.28
C VAL A 143 -17.97 -4.86 -6.00
N THR A 144 -17.20 -4.31 -6.93
CA THR A 144 -15.76 -4.10 -6.81
C THR A 144 -15.48 -2.63 -6.49
N VAL A 145 -14.79 -2.37 -5.38
CA VAL A 145 -14.53 -1.02 -4.88
C VAL A 145 -13.03 -0.78 -4.76
N ILE A 146 -12.52 0.23 -5.46
CA ILE A 146 -11.19 0.78 -5.23
C ILE A 146 -11.34 1.97 -4.26
N SER A 147 -10.61 1.92 -3.13
CA SER A 147 -10.80 2.83 -2.01
C SER A 147 -9.50 3.50 -1.57
N GLY A 148 -9.57 4.77 -1.22
CA GLY A 148 -8.50 5.49 -0.55
C GLY A 148 -8.59 5.49 0.97
N ASP A 149 -9.64 4.92 1.54
CA ASP A 149 -9.94 4.87 2.98
C ASP A 149 -8.96 3.98 3.73
N VAL A 150 -7.78 4.53 4.02
CA VAL A 150 -6.67 3.85 4.71
C VAL A 150 -6.98 3.66 6.18
N ASN A 151 -7.58 4.68 6.82
CA ASN A 151 -7.90 4.66 8.26
C ASN A 151 -9.23 3.97 8.58
N GLY A 152 -10.01 3.56 7.57
CA GLY A 152 -11.24 2.78 7.72
C GLY A 152 -12.45 3.58 8.24
N ASN A 153 -12.39 4.91 8.27
CA ASN A 153 -13.44 5.78 8.82
C ASN A 153 -14.59 6.09 7.86
N LYS A 154 -14.50 5.65 6.60
CA LYS A 154 -15.46 5.86 5.51
C LYS A 154 -15.70 7.33 5.18
N GLN A 155 -14.66 8.14 5.28
CA GLN A 155 -14.64 9.55 4.87
C GLN A 155 -13.39 9.76 4.03
N ALA A 156 -13.37 10.80 3.19
CA ALA A 156 -12.16 11.21 2.49
C ALA A 156 -11.48 12.32 3.28
N ASP A 157 -10.37 12.02 3.94
CA ASP A 157 -9.66 12.96 4.81
C ASP A 157 -8.13 12.78 4.79
N ALA A 158 -7.42 13.54 5.61
CA ALA A 158 -5.96 13.58 5.62
C ALA A 158 -5.28 12.25 6.06
N GLY A 159 -6.05 11.28 6.56
CA GLY A 159 -5.57 9.94 6.87
C GLY A 159 -5.64 8.97 5.68
N ASP A 160 -6.11 9.43 4.53
CA ASP A 160 -6.40 8.61 3.36
C ASP A 160 -5.41 8.85 2.22
N CYS A 161 -5.56 8.07 1.13
CA CYS A 161 -4.73 8.18 -0.07
C CYS A 161 -5.53 8.53 -1.31
N GLY A 162 -4.84 9.05 -2.32
CA GLY A 162 -5.34 9.09 -3.69
C GLY A 162 -5.55 7.67 -4.25
N LEU A 163 -6.24 7.56 -5.38
CA LEU A 163 -6.56 6.24 -5.95
C LEU A 163 -5.65 5.89 -7.11
N LEU A 164 -5.92 6.39 -8.30
CA LEU A 164 -5.12 6.11 -9.49
C LEU A 164 -4.59 7.39 -10.12
N LEU A 165 -3.29 7.43 -10.33
CA LEU A 165 -2.60 8.51 -11.02
C LEU A 165 -2.00 7.98 -12.33
N VAL A 166 -2.72 8.15 -13.44
CA VAL A 166 -2.26 7.73 -14.77
C VAL A 166 -1.40 8.83 -15.37
N LYS A 167 -0.08 8.72 -15.23
CA LYS A 167 0.91 9.71 -15.72
C LYS A 167 1.25 9.50 -17.19
N LYS A 168 1.08 8.29 -17.71
CA LYS A 168 1.38 7.95 -19.11
C LYS A 168 0.63 6.69 -19.49
N GLY A 169 0.09 6.65 -20.71
CA GLY A 169 -0.56 5.47 -21.27
C GLY A 169 -2.07 5.56 -21.29
N HIS A 170 -2.70 4.45 -21.63
CA HIS A 170 -4.13 4.28 -21.77
C HIS A 170 -4.61 3.16 -20.85
N ILE A 171 -5.75 3.34 -20.23
CA ILE A 171 -6.40 2.34 -19.37
C ILE A 171 -7.91 2.38 -19.58
N VAL A 172 -8.52 1.20 -19.72
CA VAL A 172 -9.98 1.05 -19.73
C VAL A 172 -10.40 0.47 -18.38
N ILE A 173 -11.38 1.07 -17.72
CA ILE A 173 -11.88 0.62 -16.42
C ILE A 173 -13.39 0.42 -16.51
N GLU A 174 -13.87 -0.76 -16.14
CA GLU A 174 -15.27 -1.16 -16.24
C GLU A 174 -15.73 -1.87 -14.95
N GLY A 175 -16.92 -1.53 -14.45
CA GLY A 175 -17.55 -2.21 -13.33
C GLY A 175 -16.79 -2.05 -12.00
N VAL A 176 -16.11 -0.93 -11.83
CA VAL A 176 -15.36 -0.59 -10.61
C VAL A 176 -15.91 0.71 -10.03
N THR A 177 -16.16 0.72 -8.73
CA THR A 177 -16.53 1.90 -7.95
C THR A 177 -15.31 2.50 -7.28
N PHE A 178 -15.17 3.83 -7.32
CA PHE A 178 -14.11 4.57 -6.66
C PHE A 178 -14.65 5.32 -5.44
N GLN A 179 -14.00 5.17 -4.28
CA GLN A 179 -14.48 5.77 -3.02
C GLN A 179 -13.33 6.33 -2.18
N TYR A 180 -13.64 7.39 -1.45
CA TYR A 180 -12.80 7.94 -0.37
C TYR A 180 -11.36 8.25 -0.78
N GLY A 181 -11.15 8.65 -2.04
CA GLY A 181 -9.83 9.13 -2.46
C GLY A 181 -9.58 10.51 -1.86
N TYR A 182 -8.37 10.71 -1.32
CA TYR A 182 -7.92 12.00 -0.78
C TYR A 182 -6.48 12.27 -1.21
N VAL A 183 -6.21 13.50 -1.55
CA VAL A 183 -4.85 14.01 -1.82
C VAL A 183 -4.73 15.38 -1.14
N SER A 184 -3.71 15.56 -0.32
CA SER A 184 -3.49 16.82 0.38
C SER A 184 -3.20 17.98 -0.60
N GLU A 185 -3.44 19.23 -0.20
CA GLU A 185 -3.09 20.41 -1.01
C GLU A 185 -1.59 20.45 -1.32
N ALA A 186 -0.74 20.02 -0.38
CA ALA A 186 0.70 19.95 -0.57
C ALA A 186 1.08 18.95 -1.67
N ASP A 187 0.49 17.75 -1.66
CA ASP A 187 0.71 16.73 -2.68
C ASP A 187 0.12 17.13 -4.03
N ALA A 188 -1.08 17.71 -4.03
CA ALA A 188 -1.73 18.21 -5.24
C ALA A 188 -0.92 19.32 -5.93
N SER A 189 -0.29 20.21 -5.15
CA SER A 189 0.52 21.31 -5.70
C SER A 189 1.79 20.85 -6.38
N THR A 190 2.36 19.71 -5.95
CA THR A 190 3.61 19.15 -6.49
C THR A 190 3.40 18.16 -7.63
N THR A 191 2.22 17.57 -7.73
CA THR A 191 2.00 16.40 -8.61
C THR A 191 0.80 16.52 -9.54
N GLU A 192 0.04 17.61 -9.49
CA GLU A 192 -1.19 17.76 -10.30
C GLU A 192 -2.14 16.57 -10.10
N CYS A 193 -2.52 16.25 -8.88
CA CYS A 193 -3.28 15.05 -8.54
C CYS A 193 -4.75 15.34 -8.26
N GLY A 194 -5.64 14.46 -8.74
CA GLY A 194 -7.01 14.36 -8.28
C GLY A 194 -7.18 13.29 -7.22
N SER A 195 -8.16 13.44 -6.33
CA SER A 195 -8.40 12.47 -5.24
C SER A 195 -8.96 11.12 -5.72
N GLY A 196 -9.57 11.09 -6.89
CA GLY A 196 -10.07 9.86 -7.52
C GLY A 196 -9.09 9.33 -8.57
N ILE A 197 -9.46 9.48 -9.84
CA ILE A 197 -8.59 9.16 -10.98
C ILE A 197 -8.08 10.46 -11.57
N TYR A 198 -6.76 10.57 -11.66
CA TYR A 198 -6.12 11.67 -12.37
C TYR A 198 -5.36 11.14 -13.59
N VAL A 199 -5.58 11.77 -14.74
CA VAL A 199 -4.93 11.39 -16.00
C VAL A 199 -4.13 12.58 -16.52
N SER A 200 -2.81 12.44 -16.61
CA SER A 200 -1.93 13.41 -17.25
C SER A 200 -1.09 12.73 -18.33
N GLY A 201 -0.92 13.41 -19.48
CA GLY A 201 -0.10 12.89 -20.57
C GLY A 201 -0.72 11.74 -21.35
N GLY A 202 -2.05 11.72 -21.46
CA GLY A 202 -2.75 10.88 -22.43
C GLY A 202 -2.38 11.25 -23.86
N VAL A 203 -2.22 10.26 -24.73
CA VAL A 203 -2.01 10.43 -26.17
C VAL A 203 -3.35 10.61 -26.83
#